data_1a993369f53a47a3e9cdbf3fc7c7bda6
#
_entry.id   1a993369f53a47a3e9cdbf3fc7c7bda6
#
_cell.length_a   1.000
_cell.length_b   1.000
_cell.length_c   1.000
_cell.angle_alpha   90.00
_cell.angle_beta   90.00
_cell.angle_gamma   90.00
#
_symmetry.space_group_name_H-M   'P 1'
#
loop_
_entity.id
_entity.type
_entity.pdbx_description
1 polymer ?
#
loop_
_entity_poly.entity_id
_entity_poly.type
_entity_poly.pdbx_seq_one_letter_code
_entity_poly.pdbx_strand_id
1 'polypeptide(L)'
;MRALGTIGGSLANNDPAACYPAAALALGATIVTDRRRIAADDFFVGMYETALAPDELITAVEFPVAERSAYEKFRNPASHFALVGVFVAKRTDGVRVAVTGAGASVFRATDLESALTADFTPAAARAVTVSADELNTDMHASAEYRAHLIPVLAARAVTTANG
;
A
#
# COMPACT_ATOMS: atom_id res chain seq x y z
N MET A 1 19.69 -6.57 -2.44
CA MET A 1 18.58 -6.07 -3.28
C MET A 1 18.43 -4.56 -3.25
N ARG A 2 18.47 -3.89 -2.09
CA ARG A 2 18.31 -2.42 -1.99
C ARG A 2 19.32 -1.62 -2.83
N ALA A 3 20.52 -2.13 -3.02
CA ALA A 3 21.58 -1.47 -3.79
C ALA A 3 21.47 -1.67 -5.31
N LEU A 4 20.64 -2.59 -5.77
CA LEU A 4 20.48 -2.95 -7.18
C LEU A 4 19.08 -2.64 -7.73
N GLY A 5 18.10 -2.43 -6.84
CA GLY A 5 16.74 -2.09 -7.24
C GLY A 5 16.52 -0.59 -7.39
N THR A 6 15.58 -0.19 -8.26
CA THR A 6 15.11 1.19 -8.39
C THR A 6 13.64 1.28 -7.98
N ILE A 7 13.19 2.48 -7.60
CA ILE A 7 11.78 2.70 -7.32
C ILE A 7 10.93 2.48 -8.58
N GLY A 8 11.38 2.98 -9.73
CA GLY A 8 10.67 2.78 -11.00
C GLY A 8 10.52 1.30 -11.35
N GLY A 9 11.60 0.51 -11.22
CA GLY A 9 11.55 -0.94 -11.45
C GLY A 9 10.59 -1.67 -10.50
N SER A 10 10.55 -1.29 -9.21
CA SER A 10 9.63 -1.89 -8.26
C SER A 10 8.17 -1.57 -8.56
N LEU A 11 7.86 -0.32 -8.96
CA LEU A 11 6.50 0.08 -9.33
C LEU A 11 6.07 -0.57 -10.65
N ALA A 12 6.95 -0.57 -11.66
CA ALA A 12 6.66 -1.20 -12.96
C ALA A 12 6.42 -2.71 -12.85
N ASN A 13 7.14 -3.39 -11.96
CA ASN A 13 6.97 -4.83 -11.73
C ASN A 13 5.66 -5.16 -11.00
N ASN A 14 5.14 -4.26 -10.19
CA ASN A 14 3.93 -4.43 -9.39
C ASN A 14 3.81 -5.80 -8.69
N ASP A 15 4.89 -6.22 -8.02
CA ASP A 15 4.84 -7.42 -7.17
C ASP A 15 3.85 -7.19 -6.02
N PRO A 16 2.83 -8.07 -5.84
CA PRO A 16 1.83 -7.93 -4.78
C PRO A 16 2.40 -7.77 -3.37
N ALA A 17 3.59 -8.30 -3.10
CA ALA A 17 4.26 -8.24 -1.79
C ALA A 17 5.31 -7.11 -1.68
N ALA A 18 5.48 -6.30 -2.73
CA ALA A 18 6.41 -5.17 -2.71
C ALA A 18 5.90 -4.05 -1.80
N CYS A 19 6.84 -3.33 -1.13
CA CYS A 19 6.49 -2.26 -0.19
C CYS A 19 6.24 -0.91 -0.89
N TYR A 20 6.96 -0.60 -1.98
CA TYR A 20 6.86 0.70 -2.66
C TYR A 20 5.49 1.00 -3.28
N PRO A 21 4.75 0.04 -3.86
CA PRO A 21 3.39 0.30 -4.34
C PRO A 21 2.45 0.85 -3.27
N ALA A 22 2.54 0.34 -2.01
CA ALA A 22 1.73 0.85 -0.92
C ALA A 22 2.06 2.32 -0.58
N ALA A 23 3.35 2.70 -0.61
CA ALA A 23 3.76 4.08 -0.41
C ALA A 23 3.26 5.00 -1.55
N ALA A 24 3.40 4.55 -2.81
CA ALA A 24 2.95 5.32 -3.96
C ALA A 24 1.43 5.54 -3.93
N LEU A 25 0.66 4.51 -3.62
CA LEU A 25 -0.80 4.57 -3.58
C LEU A 25 -1.32 5.40 -2.39
N ALA A 26 -0.81 5.18 -1.17
CA ALA A 26 -1.25 5.91 0.02
C ALA A 26 -0.86 7.40 -0.02
N LEU A 27 0.32 7.73 -0.52
CA LEU A 27 0.72 9.12 -0.67
C LEU A 27 0.03 9.83 -1.83
N GLY A 28 -0.65 9.08 -2.73
CA GLY A 28 -1.27 9.63 -3.92
C GLY A 28 -0.22 10.14 -4.91
N ALA A 29 0.81 9.34 -5.14
CA ALA A 29 1.90 9.69 -6.03
C ALA A 29 1.43 9.84 -7.49
N THR A 30 2.19 10.60 -8.26
CA THR A 30 2.07 10.66 -9.73
C THR A 30 3.27 9.94 -10.33
N ILE A 31 3.01 8.92 -11.11
CA ILE A 31 3.99 8.20 -11.90
C ILE A 31 4.19 8.95 -13.22
N VAL A 32 5.40 9.46 -13.44
CA VAL A 32 5.76 10.18 -14.66
C VAL A 32 6.50 9.23 -15.57
N THR A 33 6.01 9.10 -16.79
CA THR A 33 6.64 8.29 -17.82
C THR A 33 7.30 9.17 -18.88
N ASP A 34 7.95 8.56 -19.85
CA ASP A 34 8.46 9.25 -21.04
C ASP A 34 7.35 9.78 -21.96
N ARG A 35 6.07 9.43 -21.69
CA ARG A 35 4.90 9.77 -22.53
C ARG A 35 3.81 10.53 -21.82
N ARG A 36 3.58 10.25 -20.52
CA ARG A 36 2.40 10.76 -19.77
C ARG A 36 2.62 10.75 -18.26
N ARG A 37 1.64 11.28 -17.57
CA ARG A 37 1.55 11.29 -16.12
C ARG A 37 0.36 10.43 -15.71
N ILE A 38 0.55 9.49 -14.78
CA ILE A 38 -0.47 8.54 -14.35
C ILE A 38 -0.59 8.68 -12.82
N ALA A 39 -1.80 8.86 -12.31
CA ALA A 39 -2.04 8.83 -10.87
C ALA A 39 -1.79 7.41 -10.33
N ALA A 40 -1.27 7.29 -9.10
CA ALA A 40 -1.05 5.99 -8.50
C ALA A 40 -2.34 5.17 -8.35
N ASP A 41 -3.48 5.83 -8.21
CA ASP A 41 -4.80 5.19 -8.16
C ASP A 41 -5.17 4.46 -9.47
N ASP A 42 -4.65 4.91 -10.61
CA ASP A 42 -4.91 4.35 -11.94
C ASP A 42 -3.75 3.49 -12.46
N PHE A 43 -2.65 3.39 -11.70
CA PHE A 43 -1.43 2.78 -12.18
C PHE A 43 -1.36 1.27 -11.95
N PHE A 44 -1.81 0.79 -10.78
CA PHE A 44 -1.74 -0.63 -10.38
C PHE A 44 -3.01 -1.36 -10.80
N VAL A 45 -2.93 -2.17 -11.85
CA VAL A 45 -4.11 -2.78 -12.49
C VAL A 45 -4.38 -4.20 -11.98
N GLY A 46 -3.33 -4.97 -11.75
CA GLY A 46 -3.46 -6.36 -11.33
C GLY A 46 -2.13 -6.96 -10.87
N MET A 47 -2.10 -8.27 -10.67
CA MET A 47 -0.90 -8.99 -10.26
C MET A 47 0.15 -8.91 -11.37
N TYR A 48 1.31 -8.28 -11.07
CA TYR A 48 2.37 -8.01 -12.04
C TYR A 48 1.89 -7.23 -13.27
N GLU A 49 0.82 -6.44 -13.12
CA GLU A 49 0.22 -5.68 -14.20
C GLU A 49 0.05 -4.22 -13.79
N THR A 50 0.46 -3.31 -14.66
CA THR A 50 0.35 -1.86 -14.50
C THR A 50 -0.24 -1.22 -15.75
N ALA A 51 -0.60 0.06 -15.67
CA ALA A 51 -1.08 0.85 -16.80
C ALA A 51 0.01 1.21 -17.84
N LEU A 52 1.26 0.77 -17.66
CA LEU A 52 2.35 1.02 -18.62
C LEU A 52 2.11 0.27 -19.93
N ALA A 53 2.38 0.92 -21.05
CA ALA A 53 2.53 0.25 -22.33
C ALA A 53 3.86 -0.58 -22.34
N PRO A 54 3.99 -1.62 -23.21
CA PRO A 54 5.16 -2.49 -23.23
C PRO A 54 6.53 -1.79 -23.40
N ASP A 55 6.53 -0.62 -24.03
CA ASP A 55 7.72 0.18 -24.33
C ASP A 55 7.70 1.54 -23.62
N GLU A 56 6.92 1.70 -22.55
CA GLU A 56 6.78 2.92 -21.74
C GLU A 56 7.67 2.84 -20.51
N LEU A 57 8.47 3.88 -20.25
CA LEU A 57 9.44 3.93 -19.17
C LEU A 57 9.03 4.93 -18.08
N ILE A 58 9.10 4.52 -16.82
CA ILE A 58 9.00 5.44 -15.68
C ILE A 58 10.26 6.28 -15.60
N THR A 59 10.13 7.59 -15.69
CA THR A 59 11.23 8.56 -15.63
C THR A 59 11.31 9.25 -14.27
N ALA A 60 10.16 9.42 -13.57
CA ALA A 60 10.11 9.98 -12.23
C ALA A 60 8.86 9.49 -11.47
N VAL A 61 8.91 9.62 -10.15
CA VAL A 61 7.75 9.44 -9.26
C VAL A 61 7.66 10.66 -8.37
N GLU A 62 6.55 11.37 -8.44
CA GLU A 62 6.30 12.57 -7.65
C GLU A 62 5.43 12.21 -6.45
N PHE A 63 5.92 12.47 -5.25
CA PHE A 63 5.22 12.20 -4.00
C PHE A 63 4.72 13.51 -3.38
N PRO A 64 3.40 13.66 -3.17
CA PRO A 64 2.89 14.70 -2.29
C PRO A 64 3.42 14.49 -0.86
N VAL A 65 3.75 15.59 -0.18
CA VAL A 65 4.18 15.53 1.22
C VAL A 65 2.95 15.35 2.11
N ALA A 66 2.92 14.26 2.87
CA ALA A 66 1.89 14.02 3.87
C ALA A 66 2.23 14.77 5.18
N GLU A 67 1.20 15.15 5.95
CA GLU A 67 1.38 15.72 7.29
C GLU A 67 2.04 14.70 8.23
N ARG A 68 1.57 13.46 8.16
CA ARG A 68 2.08 12.30 8.90
C ARG A 68 1.93 11.06 8.05
N SER A 69 2.89 10.16 8.14
CA SER A 69 2.77 8.87 7.46
C SER A 69 3.62 7.81 8.14
N ALA A 70 3.21 6.57 8.05
CA ALA A 70 4.00 5.44 8.48
C ALA A 70 3.64 4.18 7.69
N TYR A 71 4.60 3.27 7.66
CA TYR A 71 4.44 1.94 7.05
C TYR A 71 4.76 0.86 8.06
N GLU A 72 3.81 -0.03 8.27
CA GLU A 72 3.98 -1.22 9.09
C GLU A 72 3.75 -2.48 8.29
N LYS A 73 4.55 -3.51 8.51
CA LYS A 73 4.35 -4.79 7.83
C LYS A 73 4.56 -5.99 8.73
N PHE A 74 3.75 -6.99 8.53
CA PHE A 74 3.98 -8.35 9.01
C PHE A 74 4.82 -9.10 7.96
N ARG A 75 6.06 -9.45 8.35
CA ARG A 75 7.05 -10.03 7.43
C ARG A 75 6.88 -11.54 7.32
N ASN A 76 6.99 -12.06 6.12
CA ASN A 76 7.25 -13.48 5.94
C ASN A 76 8.63 -13.81 6.53
N PRO A 77 8.75 -14.81 7.43
CA PRO A 77 10.01 -15.12 8.09
C PRO A 77 11.15 -15.51 7.12
N ALA A 78 10.82 -16.19 6.02
CA ALA A 78 11.81 -16.68 5.07
C ALA A 78 12.26 -15.61 4.06
N SER A 79 11.31 -14.95 3.40
CA SER A 79 11.59 -14.00 2.32
C SER A 79 11.75 -12.56 2.77
N HIS A 80 11.26 -12.23 3.97
CA HIS A 80 11.11 -10.87 4.48
C HIS A 80 10.19 -9.96 3.66
N PHE A 81 9.49 -10.50 2.66
CA PHE A 81 8.42 -9.80 1.97
C PHE A 81 7.22 -9.56 2.88
N ALA A 82 6.37 -8.61 2.50
CA ALA A 82 5.15 -8.36 3.27
C ALA A 82 4.17 -9.52 3.08
N LEU A 83 3.86 -10.24 4.16
CA LEU A 83 2.67 -11.07 4.20
C LEU A 83 1.41 -10.20 4.15
N VAL A 84 1.44 -9.12 4.94
CA VAL A 84 0.56 -7.96 4.86
C VAL A 84 1.40 -6.73 5.21
N GLY A 85 1.29 -5.66 4.44
CA GLY A 85 1.87 -4.37 4.73
C GLY A 85 0.83 -3.28 4.62
N VAL A 86 0.83 -2.32 5.52
CA VAL A 86 -0.13 -1.22 5.54
C VAL A 86 0.62 0.11 5.61
N PHE A 87 0.37 0.97 4.65
CA PHE A 87 0.85 2.35 4.64
C PHE A 87 -0.31 3.30 4.95
N VAL A 88 -0.15 4.11 6.00
CA VAL A 88 -1.11 5.14 6.38
C VAL A 88 -0.50 6.50 6.10
N ALA A 89 -1.24 7.38 5.40
CA ALA A 89 -0.84 8.74 5.12
C ALA A 89 -1.97 9.71 5.50
N LYS A 90 -1.71 10.58 6.49
CA LYS A 90 -2.58 11.71 6.83
C LYS A 90 -2.20 12.89 5.96
N ARG A 91 -3.15 13.41 5.21
CA ARG A 91 -3.02 14.54 4.30
C ARG A 91 -4.02 15.62 4.71
N THR A 92 -3.90 16.80 4.10
CA THR A 92 -4.84 17.92 4.30
C THR A 92 -6.27 17.61 3.86
N ASP A 93 -6.42 16.70 2.88
CA ASP A 93 -7.70 16.30 2.27
C ASP A 93 -8.29 14.99 2.85
N GLY A 94 -7.68 14.43 3.91
CA GLY A 94 -8.11 13.20 4.58
C GLY A 94 -6.99 12.19 4.78
N VAL A 95 -7.37 10.99 5.15
CA VAL A 95 -6.43 9.89 5.37
C VAL A 95 -6.52 8.89 4.22
N ARG A 96 -5.36 8.44 3.74
CA ARG A 96 -5.26 7.34 2.77
C ARG A 96 -4.58 6.15 3.42
N VAL A 97 -5.08 4.97 3.12
CA VAL A 97 -4.57 3.69 3.62
C VAL A 97 -4.39 2.72 2.47
N ALA A 98 -3.16 2.34 2.18
CA ALA A 98 -2.87 1.35 1.14
C ALA A 98 -2.33 0.06 1.75
N VAL A 99 -2.81 -1.06 1.22
CA VAL A 99 -2.47 -2.42 1.69
C VAL A 99 -1.71 -3.15 0.59
N THR A 100 -0.59 -3.77 0.94
CA THR A 100 0.19 -4.66 0.09
C THR A 100 0.32 -6.04 0.72
N GLY A 101 0.61 -7.05 -0.07
CA GLY A 101 0.79 -8.44 0.37
C GLY A 101 -0.52 -9.21 0.53
N ALA A 102 -1.63 -8.55 0.79
CA ALA A 102 -2.88 -9.21 1.13
C ALA A 102 -3.75 -9.61 -0.06
N GLY A 103 -3.71 -8.86 -1.15
CA GLY A 103 -4.51 -9.09 -2.37
C GLY A 103 -3.66 -9.36 -3.61
N ALA A 104 -4.29 -9.48 -4.75
CA ALA A 104 -3.63 -9.69 -6.04
C ALA A 104 -2.74 -8.52 -6.47
N SER A 105 -3.03 -7.31 -5.99
CA SER A 105 -2.22 -6.10 -6.16
C SER A 105 -2.35 -5.24 -4.92
N VAL A 106 -1.60 -4.13 -4.86
CA VAL A 106 -1.81 -3.09 -3.86
C VAL A 106 -3.21 -2.48 -4.02
N PHE A 107 -3.89 -2.21 -2.91
CA PHE A 107 -5.24 -1.63 -2.94
C PHE A 107 -5.45 -0.64 -1.79
N ARG A 108 -6.46 0.22 -1.92
CA ARG A 108 -6.88 1.16 -0.88
C ARG A 108 -7.92 0.54 0.03
N ALA A 109 -7.71 0.65 1.35
CA ALA A 109 -8.65 0.21 2.37
C ALA A 109 -9.60 1.36 2.75
N THR A 110 -10.62 1.62 1.93
CA THR A 110 -11.49 2.79 2.02
C THR A 110 -12.26 2.91 3.33
N ASP A 111 -12.63 1.79 3.96
CA ASP A 111 -13.30 1.80 5.26
C ASP A 111 -12.35 2.29 6.36
N LEU A 112 -11.08 1.87 6.31
CA LEU A 112 -10.03 2.40 7.20
C LEU A 112 -9.76 3.89 6.94
N GLU A 113 -9.76 4.32 5.69
CA GLU A 113 -9.60 5.73 5.32
C GLU A 113 -10.72 6.58 5.91
N SER A 114 -11.96 6.12 5.79
CA SER A 114 -13.14 6.80 6.34
C SER A 114 -13.08 6.91 7.86
N ALA A 115 -12.79 5.80 8.54
CA ALA A 115 -12.66 5.77 9.99
C ALA A 115 -11.52 6.67 10.49
N LEU A 116 -10.34 6.61 9.86
CA LEU A 116 -9.17 7.38 10.26
C LEU A 116 -9.26 8.86 9.85
N THR A 117 -10.04 9.21 8.85
CA THR A 117 -10.33 10.60 8.51
C THR A 117 -11.21 11.24 9.57
N ALA A 118 -12.18 10.49 10.12
CA ALA A 118 -13.03 10.94 11.21
C ALA A 118 -12.28 11.02 12.55
N ASP A 119 -11.44 10.02 12.84
CA ASP A 119 -10.65 9.94 14.08
C ASP A 119 -9.30 9.26 13.84
N PHE A 120 -8.21 10.05 13.79
CA PHE A 120 -6.87 9.55 13.52
C PHE A 120 -6.25 8.90 14.76
N THR A 121 -6.87 7.82 15.25
CA THR A 121 -6.42 7.06 16.41
C THR A 121 -6.22 5.58 16.12
N PRO A 122 -5.32 4.89 16.85
CA PRO A 122 -5.18 3.43 16.74
C PRO A 122 -6.48 2.67 17.09
N ALA A 123 -7.32 3.24 17.94
CA ALA A 123 -8.61 2.64 18.33
C ALA A 123 -9.59 2.64 17.16
N ALA A 124 -9.69 3.76 16.42
CA ALA A 124 -10.53 3.86 15.24
C ALA A 124 -10.12 2.84 14.16
N ALA A 125 -8.80 2.67 13.94
CA ALA A 125 -8.31 1.66 13.00
C ALA A 125 -8.70 0.23 13.40
N ARG A 126 -8.59 -0.12 14.69
CA ARG A 126 -8.93 -1.46 15.20
C ARG A 126 -10.42 -1.78 15.17
N ALA A 127 -11.28 -0.78 15.16
CA ALA A 127 -12.72 -0.94 15.10
C ALA A 127 -13.23 -1.35 13.71
N VAL A 128 -12.42 -1.18 12.68
CA VAL A 128 -12.80 -1.53 11.31
C VAL A 128 -12.66 -3.04 11.09
N THR A 129 -13.67 -3.64 10.50
CA THR A 129 -13.64 -5.03 10.02
C THR A 129 -13.37 -5.02 8.53
N VAL A 130 -12.34 -5.75 8.10
CA VAL A 130 -11.99 -5.91 6.69
C VAL A 130 -12.52 -7.24 6.19
N SER A 131 -13.20 -7.25 5.02
CA SER A 131 -13.63 -8.50 4.38
C SER A 131 -12.43 -9.34 3.96
N ALA A 132 -12.59 -10.65 4.05
CA ALA A 132 -11.63 -11.62 3.50
C ALA A 132 -11.83 -11.86 2.00
N ASP A 133 -12.94 -11.39 1.43
CA ASP A 133 -13.22 -11.52 0.00
C ASP A 133 -12.11 -10.84 -0.80
N GLU A 134 -11.69 -11.43 -1.89
CA GLU A 134 -10.61 -10.93 -2.75
C GLU A 134 -9.20 -10.91 -2.13
N LEU A 135 -9.04 -11.38 -0.88
CA LEU A 135 -7.72 -11.55 -0.27
C LEU A 135 -7.12 -12.91 -0.62
N ASN A 136 -5.79 -12.93 -0.70
CA ASN A 136 -5.04 -14.12 -1.06
C ASN A 136 -5.06 -15.17 0.07
N THR A 137 -5.20 -16.43 -0.31
CA THR A 137 -4.91 -17.60 0.55
C THR A 137 -3.76 -18.39 -0.06
N ASP A 138 -2.73 -18.66 0.74
CA ASP A 138 -1.57 -19.46 0.36
C ASP A 138 -1.06 -20.29 1.55
N MET A 139 0.08 -20.97 1.36
CA MET A 139 0.70 -21.80 2.41
C MET A 139 1.16 -21.00 3.65
N HIS A 140 1.24 -19.68 3.57
CA HIS A 140 1.74 -18.80 4.64
C HIS A 140 0.62 -18.17 5.47
N ALA A 141 -0.53 -17.87 4.85
CA ALA A 141 -1.67 -17.27 5.54
C ALA A 141 -2.98 -17.45 4.76
N SER A 142 -4.07 -17.64 5.50
CA SER A 142 -5.42 -17.58 4.93
C SER A 142 -5.87 -16.13 4.68
N ALA A 143 -6.91 -15.95 3.86
CA ALA A 143 -7.52 -14.65 3.60
C ALA A 143 -8.06 -14.00 4.90
N GLU A 144 -8.67 -14.79 5.78
CA GLU A 144 -9.20 -14.32 7.06
C GLU A 144 -8.08 -13.80 7.98
N TYR A 145 -6.93 -14.48 8.00
CA TYR A 145 -5.77 -14.03 8.77
C TYR A 145 -5.21 -12.73 8.22
N ARG A 146 -5.14 -12.59 6.88
CA ARG A 146 -4.71 -11.34 6.23
C ARG A 146 -5.70 -10.20 6.53
N ALA A 147 -7.01 -10.46 6.45
CA ALA A 147 -8.05 -9.51 6.82
C ALA A 147 -7.92 -9.02 8.26
N HIS A 148 -7.64 -9.95 9.20
CA HIS A 148 -7.39 -9.62 10.61
C HIS A 148 -6.14 -8.75 10.81
N LEU A 149 -5.07 -9.01 10.05
CA LEU A 149 -3.81 -8.26 10.19
C LEU A 149 -3.92 -6.81 9.71
N ILE A 150 -4.75 -6.52 8.72
CA ILE A 150 -4.87 -5.18 8.13
C ILE A 150 -5.19 -4.09 9.17
N PRO A 151 -6.29 -4.16 9.96
CA PRO A 151 -6.59 -3.14 10.96
C PRO A 151 -5.58 -3.10 12.11
N VAL A 152 -4.95 -4.23 12.44
CA VAL A 152 -3.89 -4.30 13.46
C VAL A 152 -2.66 -3.52 13.02
N LEU A 153 -2.23 -3.69 11.76
CA LEU A 153 -1.09 -2.98 11.19
C LEU A 153 -1.41 -1.50 10.95
N ALA A 154 -2.63 -1.18 10.52
CA ALA A 154 -3.09 0.20 10.40
C ALA A 154 -3.01 0.93 11.75
N ALA A 155 -3.46 0.29 12.84
CA ALA A 155 -3.36 0.86 14.18
C ALA A 155 -1.91 1.09 14.62
N ARG A 156 -0.98 0.18 14.31
CA ARG A 156 0.45 0.35 14.56
C ARG A 156 1.02 1.50 13.72
N ALA A 157 0.66 1.57 12.44
CA ALA A 157 1.10 2.65 11.56
C ALA A 157 0.62 4.03 12.07
N VAL A 158 -0.63 4.13 12.56
CA VAL A 158 -1.14 5.35 13.19
C VAL A 158 -0.34 5.71 14.44
N THR A 159 0.00 4.71 15.28
CA THR A 159 0.84 4.95 16.46
C THR A 159 2.22 5.48 16.05
N THR A 160 2.87 4.86 15.08
CA THR A 160 4.19 5.28 14.56
C THR A 160 4.11 6.66 13.90
N ALA A 161 3.03 6.98 13.19
CA ALA A 161 2.84 8.30 12.55
C ALA A 161 2.56 9.43 13.56
N ASN A 162 2.08 9.11 14.76
CA ASN A 162 1.83 10.09 15.82
C ASN A 162 3.09 10.41 16.67
N GLY A 163 4.16 9.64 16.48
CA GLY A 163 5.46 9.92 17.05
C GLY A 163 5.77 9.37 18.28
#